data_ac61ae8afe5a15e5a1534d7d787b741a
#
_entry.id   ac61ae8afe5a15e5a1534d7d787b741a
#
_cell.length_a   1.000
_cell.length_b   1.000
_cell.length_c   1.000
_cell.angle_alpha   90.00
_cell.angle_beta   90.00
_cell.angle_gamma   90.00
#
_symmetry.space_group_name_H-M   'P 1'
#
loop_
_entity.id
_entity.type
_entity.pdbx_description
1 polymer ?
#
loop_
_entity_poly.entity_id
_entity_poly.type
_entity_poly.pdbx_seq_one_letter_code
_entity_poly.pdbx_strand_id
1 'polypeptide(L)'
;MSVLVNKNSKIIVQGFTGSEGTFHAGQMIDYGTNVVGGVTPGKGGQEHLGKPVFNTVLESVEKVGADTSIIFVPPAFAADAIMESADAGIKVIICITEGIPTADMVKVKAYIDTKDCRLVGPNCPGVITPDEAKVGIMPGFIFKKGKVGIVSKSGTLTYE
;
A
#
# COMPACT_ATOMS: atom_id res chain seq x y z
N MET A 1 -1.68 -19.43 -4.54
CA MET A 1 -3.04 -18.82 -4.54
C MET A 1 -2.94 -17.50 -3.82
N SER A 2 -3.28 -16.42 -4.46
CA SER A 2 -3.28 -15.07 -3.83
C SER A 2 -4.70 -14.74 -3.39
N VAL A 3 -4.84 -14.02 -2.27
CA VAL A 3 -6.13 -13.59 -1.74
C VAL A 3 -6.37 -12.11 -2.01
N LEU A 4 -5.40 -11.26 -1.69
CA LEU A 4 -5.54 -9.80 -1.79
C LEU A 4 -4.72 -9.20 -2.94
N VAL A 5 -3.47 -9.63 -3.12
CA VAL A 5 -2.56 -9.08 -4.13
C VAL A 5 -1.92 -10.19 -4.95
N ASN A 6 -1.66 -9.92 -6.22
CA ASN A 6 -1.01 -10.85 -7.14
C ASN A 6 -0.16 -10.09 -8.16
N LYS A 7 0.44 -10.80 -9.11
CA LYS A 7 1.30 -10.21 -10.15
C LYS A 7 0.59 -9.18 -11.05
N ASN A 8 -0.74 -9.19 -11.11
CA ASN A 8 -1.52 -8.26 -11.95
C ASN A 8 -2.01 -7.05 -11.15
N SER A 9 -1.91 -7.07 -9.81
CA SER A 9 -2.28 -5.92 -8.97
C SER A 9 -1.46 -4.70 -9.36
N LYS A 10 -2.13 -3.56 -9.53
CA LYS A 10 -1.50 -2.29 -9.92
C LYS A 10 -1.34 -1.41 -8.69
N ILE A 11 -0.11 -1.40 -8.18
CA ILE A 11 0.21 -0.78 -6.90
C ILE A 11 0.63 0.67 -7.07
N ILE A 12 0.04 1.57 -6.28
CA ILE A 12 0.55 2.93 -6.07
C ILE A 12 1.08 3.10 -4.66
N VAL A 13 2.08 3.96 -4.52
CA VAL A 13 2.72 4.28 -3.24
C VAL A 13 2.36 5.69 -2.83
N GLN A 14 1.65 5.87 -1.72
CA GLN A 14 1.42 7.17 -1.11
C GLN A 14 2.59 7.55 -0.21
N GLY A 15 3.05 8.80 -0.29
CA GLY A 15 4.31 9.22 0.29
C GLY A 15 5.53 8.78 -0.54
N PHE A 16 5.34 8.61 -1.84
CA PHE A 16 6.26 7.98 -2.78
C PHE A 16 7.64 8.63 -2.81
N THR A 17 7.72 9.96 -2.72
CA THR A 17 8.97 10.70 -2.76
C THR A 17 9.60 10.95 -1.38
N GLY A 18 8.98 10.47 -0.31
CA GLY A 18 9.56 10.45 1.03
C GLY A 18 10.64 9.37 1.19
N SER A 19 11.43 9.43 2.26
CA SER A 19 12.51 8.45 2.50
C SER A 19 12.00 7.01 2.56
N GLU A 20 10.99 6.75 3.39
CA GLU A 20 10.39 5.42 3.55
C GLU A 20 9.70 4.95 2.27
N GLY A 21 8.89 5.83 1.65
CA GLY A 21 8.22 5.52 0.38
C GLY A 21 9.20 5.17 -0.73
N THR A 22 10.28 5.94 -0.87
CA THR A 22 11.34 5.71 -1.86
C THR A 22 12.04 4.38 -1.62
N PHE A 23 12.49 4.13 -0.39
CA PHE A 23 13.23 2.92 -0.05
C PHE A 23 12.39 1.66 -0.27
N HIS A 24 11.20 1.62 0.30
CA HIS A 24 10.35 0.44 0.21
C HIS A 24 9.74 0.23 -1.18
N ALA A 25 9.43 1.30 -1.91
CA ALA A 25 9.00 1.19 -3.30
C ALA A 25 10.11 0.59 -4.18
N GLY A 26 11.36 1.00 -3.98
CA GLY A 26 12.51 0.39 -4.66
C GLY A 26 12.60 -1.12 -4.39
N GLN A 27 12.47 -1.52 -3.13
CA GLN A 27 12.47 -2.94 -2.73
C GLN A 27 11.28 -3.73 -3.31
N MET A 28 10.12 -3.11 -3.46
CA MET A 28 8.96 -3.74 -4.12
C MET A 28 9.20 -3.92 -5.62
N ILE A 29 9.75 -2.91 -6.28
CA ILE A 29 10.10 -2.96 -7.71
C ILE A 29 11.16 -4.06 -7.96
N ASP A 30 12.21 -4.11 -7.15
CA ASP A 30 13.26 -5.13 -7.23
C ASP A 30 12.72 -6.55 -7.02
N TYR A 31 11.69 -6.70 -6.20
CA TYR A 31 11.01 -7.98 -6.00
C TYR A 31 10.15 -8.41 -7.22
N GLY A 32 9.88 -7.50 -8.14
CA GLY A 32 9.02 -7.73 -9.31
C GLY A 32 7.55 -7.33 -9.08
N THR A 33 7.25 -6.60 -8.01
CA THR A 33 5.91 -6.06 -7.77
C THR A 33 5.56 -5.01 -8.83
N ASN A 34 4.36 -5.07 -9.35
CA ASN A 34 3.87 -4.15 -10.37
C ASN A 34 3.50 -2.78 -9.77
N VAL A 35 4.51 -2.00 -9.40
CA VAL A 35 4.34 -0.61 -8.98
C VAL A 35 4.13 0.25 -10.21
N VAL A 36 2.96 0.84 -10.37
CA VAL A 36 2.56 1.63 -11.54
C VAL A 36 2.76 3.14 -11.36
N GLY A 37 3.00 3.59 -10.15
CA GLY A 37 3.25 4.99 -9.82
C GLY A 37 3.19 5.27 -8.34
N GLY A 38 3.22 6.54 -7.99
CA GLY A 38 3.06 6.97 -6.61
C GLY A 38 2.33 8.30 -6.51
N VAL A 39 1.94 8.63 -5.31
CA VAL A 39 1.23 9.88 -4.98
C VAL A 39 2.05 10.67 -3.98
N THR A 40 2.35 11.91 -4.36
CA THR A 40 2.90 12.93 -3.48
C THR A 40 2.28 14.26 -3.88
N PRO A 41 1.39 14.84 -3.07
CA PRO A 41 0.76 16.12 -3.37
C PRO A 41 1.79 17.22 -3.68
N GLY A 42 1.55 17.98 -4.74
CA GLY A 42 2.45 19.04 -5.21
C GLY A 42 3.64 18.57 -6.07
N LYS A 43 3.81 17.26 -6.28
CA LYS A 43 4.86 16.69 -7.14
C LYS A 43 4.32 15.92 -8.35
N GLY A 44 3.03 16.06 -8.64
CA GLY A 44 2.43 15.49 -9.84
C GLY A 44 3.11 15.93 -11.12
N GLY A 45 3.22 15.01 -12.07
CA GLY A 45 3.90 15.24 -13.35
C GLY A 45 5.41 14.97 -13.34
N GLN A 46 5.99 14.71 -12.16
CA GLN A 46 7.39 14.26 -12.03
C GLN A 46 7.50 12.76 -12.23
N GLU A 47 8.73 12.29 -12.41
CA GLU A 47 9.09 10.87 -12.40
C GLU A 47 9.94 10.57 -11.16
N HIS A 48 9.70 9.43 -10.52
CA HIS A 48 10.46 8.94 -9.38
C HIS A 48 10.60 7.42 -9.47
N LEU A 49 11.80 6.89 -9.28
CA LEU A 49 12.12 5.46 -9.48
C LEU A 49 11.65 4.92 -10.85
N GLY A 50 11.69 5.73 -11.89
CA GLY A 50 11.21 5.35 -13.22
C GLY A 50 9.68 5.21 -13.33
N LYS A 51 8.93 5.79 -12.37
CA LYS A 51 7.47 5.72 -12.32
C LYS A 51 6.86 7.12 -12.18
N PRO A 52 5.66 7.34 -12.75
CA PRO A 52 4.98 8.63 -12.64
C PRO A 52 4.57 8.94 -11.20
N VAL A 53 4.63 10.23 -10.86
CA VAL A 53 4.12 10.78 -9.61
C VAL A 53 2.84 11.55 -9.89
N PHE A 54 1.82 11.31 -9.08
CA PHE A 54 0.51 11.96 -9.14
C PHE A 54 0.27 12.84 -7.93
N ASN A 55 -0.62 13.83 -8.06
CA ASN A 55 -1.03 14.66 -6.93
C ASN A 55 -2.08 13.97 -6.06
N THR A 56 -2.93 13.13 -6.65
CA THR A 56 -4.02 12.46 -5.97
C THR A 56 -4.09 10.97 -6.34
N VAL A 57 -4.75 10.19 -5.47
CA VAL A 57 -5.02 8.78 -5.75
C VAL A 57 -5.97 8.64 -6.95
N LEU A 58 -6.96 9.52 -7.07
CA LEU A 58 -7.90 9.50 -8.20
C LEU A 58 -7.17 9.63 -9.54
N GLU A 59 -6.22 10.56 -9.66
CA GLU A 59 -5.40 10.68 -10.88
C GLU A 59 -4.69 9.37 -11.23
N SER A 60 -4.19 8.64 -10.24
CA SER A 60 -3.51 7.37 -10.47
C SER A 60 -4.48 6.27 -10.94
N VAL A 61 -5.70 6.26 -10.41
CA VAL A 61 -6.74 5.33 -10.88
C VAL A 61 -7.10 5.61 -12.33
N GLU A 62 -7.32 6.88 -12.68
CA GLU A 62 -7.70 7.29 -14.04
C GLU A 62 -6.59 7.08 -15.08
N LYS A 63 -5.34 7.40 -14.73
CA LYS A 63 -4.23 7.41 -15.68
C LYS A 63 -3.53 6.06 -15.83
N VAL A 64 -3.40 5.29 -14.75
CA VAL A 64 -2.66 4.01 -14.77
C VAL A 64 -3.49 2.82 -14.31
N GLY A 65 -4.75 3.05 -13.92
CA GLY A 65 -5.66 2.00 -13.49
C GLY A 65 -5.27 1.35 -12.16
N ALA A 66 -4.75 2.14 -11.22
CA ALA A 66 -4.37 1.64 -9.91
C ALA A 66 -5.54 0.98 -9.19
N ASP A 67 -5.31 -0.16 -8.55
CA ASP A 67 -6.28 -0.94 -7.79
C ASP A 67 -5.89 -1.20 -6.34
N THR A 68 -4.61 -1.01 -6.04
CA THR A 68 -4.01 -1.26 -4.72
C THR A 68 -3.17 -0.06 -4.30
N SER A 69 -3.36 0.40 -3.07
CA SER A 69 -2.59 1.51 -2.48
C SER A 69 -1.80 1.04 -1.27
N ILE A 70 -0.53 1.43 -1.19
CA ILE A 70 0.29 1.29 0.01
C ILE A 70 0.68 2.66 0.55
N ILE A 71 0.56 2.84 1.87
CA ILE A 71 0.64 4.14 2.54
C ILE A 71 1.86 4.21 3.46
N PHE A 72 2.76 5.15 3.18
CA PHE A 72 3.95 5.49 3.97
C PHE A 72 3.93 6.95 4.46
N VAL A 73 2.79 7.62 4.42
CA VAL A 73 2.69 9.01 4.87
C VAL A 73 2.76 9.11 6.41
N PRO A 74 3.18 10.26 6.97
CA PRO A 74 3.21 10.46 8.41
C PRO A 74 1.84 10.26 9.09
N PRO A 75 1.81 9.89 10.39
CA PRO A 75 0.56 9.56 11.11
C PRO A 75 -0.53 10.62 11.02
N ALA A 76 -0.16 11.90 11.02
CA ALA A 76 -1.12 13.00 10.91
C ALA A 76 -1.91 13.05 9.60
N PHE A 77 -1.41 12.39 8.54
CA PHE A 77 -2.02 12.39 7.21
C PHE A 77 -2.52 11.01 6.78
N ALA A 78 -2.22 9.97 7.54
CA ALA A 78 -2.49 8.59 7.15
C ALA A 78 -4.00 8.28 7.10
N ALA A 79 -4.79 8.84 8.01
CA ALA A 79 -6.24 8.67 8.01
C ALA A 79 -6.86 9.24 6.73
N ASP A 80 -6.46 10.43 6.32
CA ASP A 80 -6.93 11.06 5.07
C ASP A 80 -6.48 10.26 3.85
N ALA A 81 -5.24 9.77 3.84
CA ALA A 81 -4.72 8.93 2.76
C ALA A 81 -5.49 7.61 2.59
N ILE A 82 -5.94 6.99 3.68
CA ILE A 82 -6.80 5.80 3.64
C ILE A 82 -8.17 6.17 3.03
N MET A 83 -8.80 7.23 3.51
CA MET A 83 -10.12 7.65 3.02
C MET A 83 -10.07 8.09 1.57
N GLU A 84 -9.03 8.81 1.15
CA GLU A 84 -8.79 9.19 -0.25
C GLU A 84 -8.69 7.96 -1.15
N SER A 85 -7.94 6.94 -0.74
CA SER A 85 -7.83 5.68 -1.48
C SER A 85 -9.19 5.00 -1.64
N ALA A 86 -9.97 4.93 -0.58
CA ALA A 86 -11.30 4.33 -0.59
C ALA A 86 -12.26 5.10 -1.51
N ASP A 87 -12.17 6.43 -1.50
CA ASP A 87 -13.01 7.30 -2.33
C ASP A 87 -12.65 7.22 -3.82
N ALA A 88 -11.38 7.09 -4.13
CA ALA A 88 -10.89 6.88 -5.49
C ALA A 88 -11.21 5.49 -6.07
N GLY A 89 -11.79 4.59 -5.29
CA GLY A 89 -12.19 3.25 -5.74
C GLY A 89 -11.10 2.18 -5.65
N ILE A 90 -10.04 2.43 -4.90
CA ILE A 90 -9.00 1.44 -4.60
C ILE A 90 -9.62 0.25 -3.85
N LYS A 91 -9.31 -0.97 -4.27
CA LYS A 91 -9.89 -2.19 -3.71
C LYS A 91 -9.12 -2.71 -2.49
N VAL A 92 -7.80 -2.58 -2.50
CA VAL A 92 -6.93 -3.02 -1.40
C VAL A 92 -6.08 -1.84 -0.93
N ILE A 93 -6.22 -1.48 0.33
CA ILE A 93 -5.51 -0.39 0.97
C ILE A 93 -4.62 -0.98 2.06
N ILE A 94 -3.32 -0.72 1.98
CA ILE A 94 -2.34 -1.24 2.93
C ILE A 94 -1.68 -0.05 3.62
N CYS A 95 -1.90 0.09 4.92
CA CYS A 95 -1.35 1.21 5.70
C CYS A 95 -0.24 0.72 6.62
N ILE A 96 1.00 1.07 6.27
CA ILE A 96 2.19 0.71 7.07
C ILE A 96 2.32 1.61 8.29
N THR A 97 1.91 2.87 8.17
CA THR A 97 2.05 3.92 9.18
C THR A 97 1.54 3.46 10.54
N GLU A 98 2.38 3.64 11.54
CA GLU A 98 2.04 3.48 12.97
C GLU A 98 1.76 4.83 13.63
N GLY A 99 1.18 4.83 14.83
CA GLY A 99 0.96 6.04 15.62
C GLY A 99 -0.20 6.91 15.15
N ILE A 100 -1.10 6.39 14.33
CA ILE A 100 -2.34 7.10 13.95
C ILE A 100 -3.24 7.19 15.18
N PRO A 101 -3.79 8.38 15.52
CA PRO A 101 -4.71 8.52 16.65
C PRO A 101 -5.93 7.59 16.51
N THR A 102 -6.29 6.92 17.60
CA THR A 102 -7.45 6.02 17.63
C THR A 102 -8.74 6.71 17.20
N ALA A 103 -8.94 7.98 17.60
CA ALA A 103 -10.11 8.76 17.21
C ALA A 103 -10.22 8.94 15.68
N ASP A 104 -9.09 9.09 14.99
CA ASP A 104 -9.07 9.20 13.55
C ASP A 104 -9.37 7.84 12.89
N MET A 105 -8.85 6.75 13.45
CA MET A 105 -9.15 5.41 12.96
C MET A 105 -10.61 4.99 13.17
N VAL A 106 -11.29 5.49 14.19
CA VAL A 106 -12.75 5.31 14.35
C VAL A 106 -13.50 5.94 13.17
N LYS A 107 -13.11 7.16 12.77
CA LYS A 107 -13.70 7.84 11.60
C LYS A 107 -13.40 7.07 10.31
N VAL A 108 -12.13 6.67 10.12
CA VAL A 108 -11.70 5.86 8.98
C VAL A 108 -12.54 4.59 8.88
N LYS A 109 -12.68 3.84 9.98
CA LYS A 109 -13.45 2.58 10.00
C LYS A 109 -14.90 2.81 9.58
N ALA A 110 -15.56 3.82 10.16
CA ALA A 110 -16.93 4.16 9.79
C ALA A 110 -17.05 4.52 8.30
N TYR A 111 -16.05 5.23 7.75
CA TYR A 111 -16.05 5.62 6.35
C TYR A 111 -15.82 4.45 5.40
N ILE A 112 -14.79 3.64 5.64
CA ILE A 112 -14.46 2.53 4.74
C ILE A 112 -15.50 1.41 4.76
N ASP A 113 -16.28 1.25 5.85
CA ASP A 113 -17.40 0.30 5.90
C ASP A 113 -18.52 0.62 4.90
N THR A 114 -18.55 1.84 4.39
CA THR A 114 -19.49 2.24 3.32
C THR A 114 -18.94 2.01 1.91
N LYS A 115 -17.68 1.59 1.79
CA LYS A 115 -16.95 1.46 0.53
C LYS A 115 -16.64 0.00 0.21
N ASP A 116 -16.51 -0.32 -1.07
CA ASP A 116 -16.09 -1.65 -1.52
C ASP A 116 -14.56 -1.74 -1.57
N CYS A 117 -13.94 -1.76 -0.39
CA CYS A 117 -12.49 -1.87 -0.24
C CYS A 117 -12.12 -2.72 0.98
N ARG A 118 -10.86 -3.12 1.04
CA ARG A 118 -10.27 -3.83 2.19
C ARG A 118 -9.07 -3.03 2.70
N LEU A 119 -9.06 -2.76 4.01
CA LEU A 119 -7.93 -2.16 4.70
C LEU A 119 -7.13 -3.23 5.43
N VAL A 120 -5.83 -3.25 5.19
CA VAL A 120 -4.82 -4.00 5.95
C VAL A 120 -3.99 -3.00 6.75
N GLY A 121 -3.92 -3.17 8.04
CA GLY A 121 -3.33 -2.19 8.95
C GLY A 121 -4.38 -1.27 9.58
N PRO A 122 -4.00 -0.11 10.12
CA PRO A 122 -2.64 0.46 10.14
C PRO A 122 -1.63 -0.36 10.96
N ASN A 123 -0.39 0.16 11.03
CA ASN A 123 0.70 -0.48 11.79
C ASN A 123 0.86 -1.97 11.40
N CYS A 124 1.12 -2.23 10.15
CA CYS A 124 1.32 -3.57 9.63
C CYS A 124 2.56 -3.62 8.72
N PRO A 125 3.17 -4.79 8.53
CA PRO A 125 4.29 -4.95 7.61
C PRO A 125 3.86 -5.10 6.14
N GLY A 126 2.57 -5.20 5.87
CA GLY A 126 2.01 -5.34 4.53
C GLY A 126 1.49 -6.72 4.19
N VAL A 127 1.46 -7.02 2.90
CA VAL A 127 0.96 -8.27 2.33
C VAL A 127 1.98 -8.80 1.32
N ILE A 128 2.21 -10.10 1.30
CA ILE A 128 3.06 -10.74 0.30
C ILE A 128 2.38 -11.97 -0.28
N THR A 129 2.44 -12.09 -1.60
CA THR A 129 2.16 -13.34 -2.33
C THR A 129 3.47 -13.76 -2.96
N PRO A 130 4.13 -14.80 -2.42
CA PRO A 130 5.47 -15.21 -2.86
C PRO A 130 5.53 -15.46 -4.36
N ASP A 131 6.60 -14.97 -5.01
CA ASP A 131 6.86 -15.01 -6.46
C ASP A 131 5.87 -14.19 -7.32
N GLU A 132 4.94 -13.46 -6.70
CA GLU A 132 3.96 -12.65 -7.43
C GLU A 132 4.01 -11.15 -7.07
N ALA A 133 3.84 -10.82 -5.79
CA ALA A 133 3.83 -9.44 -5.34
C ALA A 133 4.19 -9.32 -3.86
N LYS A 134 5.08 -8.41 -3.55
CA LYS A 134 5.39 -7.93 -2.20
C LYS A 134 4.85 -6.50 -2.09
N VAL A 135 3.89 -6.26 -1.21
CA VAL A 135 3.32 -4.93 -0.98
C VAL A 135 3.49 -4.59 0.49
N GLY A 136 4.64 -4.02 0.83
CA GLY A 136 5.02 -3.74 2.20
C GLY A 136 6.52 -3.79 2.45
N ILE A 137 6.85 -3.88 3.74
CA ILE A 137 8.22 -3.85 4.25
C ILE A 137 8.81 -5.24 4.53
N MET A 138 8.01 -6.30 4.37
CA MET A 138 8.44 -7.68 4.65
C MET A 138 9.65 -8.10 3.80
N PRO A 139 10.63 -8.82 4.37
CA PRO A 139 11.76 -9.34 3.61
C PRO A 139 11.28 -10.48 2.69
N GLY A 140 11.30 -10.23 1.38
CA GLY A 140 10.72 -11.16 0.40
C GLY A 140 11.39 -12.53 0.33
N PHE A 141 12.66 -12.62 0.71
CA PHE A 141 13.46 -13.85 0.61
C PHE A 141 13.09 -14.94 1.61
N ILE A 142 12.39 -14.60 2.70
CA ILE A 142 11.95 -15.60 3.71
C ILE A 142 10.67 -16.32 3.34
N PHE A 143 9.90 -15.77 2.40
CA PHE A 143 8.62 -16.33 1.99
C PHE A 143 8.76 -17.19 0.73
N LYS A 144 8.18 -18.37 0.75
CA LYS A 144 8.20 -19.32 -0.38
C LYS A 144 6.80 -19.63 -0.86
N LYS A 145 6.66 -19.83 -2.17
CA LYS A 145 5.41 -20.26 -2.76
C LYS A 145 4.96 -21.61 -2.18
N GLY A 146 3.71 -21.67 -1.75
CA GLY A 146 3.16 -22.85 -1.10
C GLY A 146 1.64 -22.83 -1.05
N LYS A 147 1.08 -23.76 -0.28
CA LYS A 147 -0.37 -23.93 -0.07
C LYS A 147 -0.85 -23.38 1.27
N VAL A 148 0.07 -22.93 2.13
CA VAL A 148 -0.23 -22.40 3.46
C VAL A 148 -0.31 -20.88 3.37
N GLY A 149 -1.41 -20.30 3.84
CA GLY A 149 -1.57 -18.86 4.06
C GLY A 149 -1.41 -18.53 5.53
N ILE A 150 -0.80 -17.39 5.81
CA ILE A 150 -0.59 -16.87 7.17
C ILE A 150 -1.30 -15.54 7.30
N VAL A 151 -2.12 -15.40 8.34
CA VAL A 151 -2.69 -14.11 8.78
C VAL A 151 -2.23 -13.90 10.22
N SER A 152 -1.46 -12.83 10.43
CA SER A 152 -0.86 -12.54 11.74
C SER A 152 -1.22 -11.13 12.19
N LYS A 153 -1.45 -10.96 13.50
CA LYS A 153 -1.53 -9.65 14.16
C LYS A 153 -0.17 -9.18 14.70
N SER A 154 0.84 -10.04 14.65
CA SER A 154 2.20 -9.71 15.09
C SER A 154 3.12 -9.55 13.88
N GLY A 155 3.70 -8.36 13.70
CA GLY A 155 4.70 -8.12 12.66
C GLY A 155 5.93 -9.00 12.86
N THR A 156 6.48 -9.04 14.05
CA THR A 156 7.70 -9.79 14.39
C THR A 156 7.53 -11.30 14.20
N LEU A 157 6.49 -11.88 14.77
CA LEU A 157 6.23 -13.33 14.65
C LEU A 157 5.89 -13.78 13.23
N THR A 158 5.58 -12.87 12.34
CA THR A 158 5.35 -13.21 10.93
C THR A 158 6.63 -13.63 10.23
N TYR A 159 7.80 -13.27 10.77
CA TYR A 159 9.12 -13.53 10.17
C TYR A 159 9.82 -14.78 10.74
N GLU A 160 9.32 -15.36 11.81
CA GLU A 160 9.83 -16.58 12.46
C GLU A 160 9.06 -17.83 12.02
#